data_d9796c0152d8a122fcb0237e6d2e4d5d
#
_entry.id   d9796c0152d8a122fcb0237e6d2e4d5d
#
_cell.length_a   1.000
_cell.length_b   1.000
_cell.length_c   1.000
_cell.angle_alpha   90.00
_cell.angle_beta   90.00
_cell.angle_gamma   90.00
#
_symmetry.space_group_name_H-M   'P 1'
#
loop_
_entity.id
_entity.type
_entity.pdbx_description
1 polymer ?
#
loop_
_entity_poly.entity_id
_entity_poly.type
_entity_poly.pdbx_seq_one_letter_code
_entity_poly.pdbx_strand_id
1 'polypeptide(L)'
;KNLLVALIHYVCTLKDPLTGELLPIQKRSLATIYDMLSSEGQKSLDAKMRSLPLDHPARAPYGIFKQAASNLWGNMFIGLGSRLNVFQNKLVKKITSYHEIDLELPGKQPCAYFCIISDQDSSLEFLSSLFFSLLFEKLSDYALMNVDVCLLKLIWCLMNSAISEKFLISKRLYPLYAQEVFIVK
;
A
#
# COMPACT_ATOMS: atom_id res chain seq x y z
N LYS A 1 -3.41 1.69 -14.00
CA LYS A 1 -3.98 0.75 -13.03
C LYS A 1 -3.55 -0.69 -13.30
N ASN A 2 -3.80 -1.24 -14.50
CA ASN A 2 -3.54 -2.63 -14.84
C ASN A 2 -2.06 -3.05 -14.72
N LEU A 3 -1.11 -2.18 -15.09
CA LEU A 3 0.32 -2.46 -14.89
C LEU A 3 0.66 -2.67 -13.41
N LEU A 4 0.15 -1.81 -12.51
CA LEU A 4 0.41 -1.95 -11.08
C LEU A 4 -0.19 -3.26 -10.53
N VAL A 5 -1.41 -3.61 -10.93
CA VAL A 5 -2.07 -4.86 -10.53
C VAL A 5 -1.24 -6.07 -10.98
N ALA A 6 -0.76 -6.07 -12.23
CA ALA A 6 0.10 -7.13 -12.75
C ALA A 6 1.40 -7.27 -11.95
N LEU A 7 2.05 -6.13 -11.62
CA LEU A 7 3.29 -6.13 -10.83
C LEU A 7 3.06 -6.61 -9.41
N ILE A 8 1.95 -6.24 -8.76
CA ILE A 8 1.59 -6.73 -7.42
C ILE A 8 1.43 -8.26 -7.46
N HIS A 9 0.61 -8.78 -8.37
CA HIS A 9 0.44 -10.24 -8.49
C HIS A 9 1.75 -10.96 -8.76
N TYR A 10 2.60 -10.39 -9.63
CA TYR A 10 3.91 -10.94 -9.92
C TYR A 10 4.79 -10.99 -8.67
N VAL A 11 4.92 -9.88 -7.94
CA VAL A 11 5.79 -9.78 -6.76
C VAL A 11 5.28 -10.66 -5.62
N CYS A 12 3.96 -10.78 -5.43
CA CYS A 12 3.38 -11.66 -4.41
C CYS A 12 3.67 -13.15 -4.66
N THR A 13 3.87 -13.54 -5.91
CA THR A 13 4.13 -14.94 -6.31
C THR A 13 5.60 -15.22 -6.61
N LEU A 14 6.50 -14.25 -6.38
CA LEU A 14 7.94 -14.45 -6.59
C LEU A 14 8.49 -15.60 -5.76
N LYS A 15 9.12 -16.54 -6.45
CA LYS A 15 9.80 -17.69 -5.86
C LYS A 15 11.31 -17.56 -5.97
N ASP A 16 12.00 -18.16 -5.04
CA ASP A 16 13.44 -18.30 -5.12
C ASP A 16 13.77 -19.29 -6.25
N PRO A 17 14.64 -18.91 -7.20
CA PRO A 17 15.02 -19.80 -8.31
C PRO A 17 15.77 -21.06 -7.88
N LEU A 18 16.37 -21.06 -6.68
CA LEU A 18 17.13 -22.19 -6.16
C LEU A 18 16.27 -23.16 -5.34
N THR A 19 15.40 -22.63 -4.48
CA THR A 19 14.59 -23.44 -3.56
C THR A 19 13.16 -23.69 -4.07
N GLY A 20 12.68 -22.89 -5.01
CA GLY A 20 11.28 -22.93 -5.47
C GLY A 20 10.26 -22.40 -4.47
N GLU A 21 10.69 -22.02 -3.27
CA GLU A 21 9.85 -21.44 -2.22
C GLU A 21 9.56 -19.97 -2.49
N LEU A 22 8.49 -19.46 -1.87
CA LEU A 22 8.17 -18.02 -1.95
C LEU A 22 9.29 -17.20 -1.31
N LEU A 23 9.70 -16.13 -1.99
CA LEU A 23 10.67 -15.21 -1.43
C LEU A 23 10.17 -14.60 -0.10
N PRO A 24 11.07 -14.22 0.82
CA PRO A 24 10.72 -13.54 2.06
C PRO A 24 9.84 -12.30 1.81
N ILE A 25 8.98 -11.98 2.78
CA ILE A 25 8.04 -10.85 2.71
C ILE A 25 8.77 -9.54 2.38
N GLN A 26 9.98 -9.35 2.91
CA GLN A 26 10.81 -8.16 2.67
C GLN A 26 11.11 -7.94 1.18
N LYS A 27 11.22 -9.02 0.41
CA LYS A 27 11.43 -8.97 -1.05
C LYS A 27 10.12 -8.92 -1.86
N ARG A 28 8.98 -9.16 -1.22
CA ARG A 28 7.65 -9.10 -1.83
C ARG A 28 6.91 -7.82 -1.42
N SER A 29 7.53 -6.66 -1.67
CA SER A 29 7.05 -5.34 -1.24
C SER A 29 6.82 -4.38 -2.40
N LEU A 30 6.14 -3.26 -2.15
CA LEU A 30 5.99 -2.17 -3.11
C LEU A 30 7.34 -1.55 -3.51
N ALA A 31 8.33 -1.62 -2.63
CA ALA A 31 9.69 -1.20 -2.96
C ALA A 31 10.30 -2.05 -4.07
N THR A 32 10.06 -3.36 -4.07
CA THR A 32 10.49 -4.26 -5.16
C THR A 32 9.81 -3.89 -6.48
N ILE A 33 8.52 -3.53 -6.44
CA ILE A 33 7.81 -3.03 -7.61
C ILE A 33 8.46 -1.76 -8.14
N TYR A 34 8.80 -0.82 -7.26
CA TYR A 34 9.48 0.41 -7.65
C TYR A 34 10.83 0.12 -8.34
N ASP A 35 11.63 -0.79 -7.80
CA ASP A 35 12.91 -1.19 -8.39
C ASP A 35 12.74 -1.85 -9.78
N MET A 36 11.61 -2.55 -10.02
CA MET A 36 11.26 -3.12 -11.34
C MET A 36 10.83 -2.07 -12.37
N LEU A 37 10.50 -0.85 -11.95
CA LEU A 37 10.16 0.25 -12.86
C LEU A 37 11.41 0.96 -13.41
N SER A 38 12.61 0.62 -12.94
CA SER A 38 13.86 1.13 -13.50
C SER A 38 14.02 0.76 -14.98
N SER A 39 14.87 1.47 -15.70
CA SER A 39 15.09 1.23 -17.13
C SER A 39 15.53 -0.21 -17.46
N GLU A 40 16.33 -0.82 -16.58
CA GLU A 40 16.76 -2.22 -16.69
C GLU A 40 15.60 -3.18 -16.34
N GLY A 41 14.83 -2.85 -15.29
CA GLY A 41 13.66 -3.61 -14.91
C GLY A 41 12.63 -3.69 -16.02
N GLN A 42 12.36 -2.58 -16.70
CA GLN A 42 11.43 -2.50 -17.84
C GLN A 42 11.83 -3.43 -19.00
N LYS A 43 13.12 -3.48 -19.35
CA LYS A 43 13.62 -4.34 -20.42
C LYS A 43 13.41 -5.83 -20.12
N SER A 44 13.56 -6.22 -18.86
CA SER A 44 13.41 -7.61 -18.43
C SER A 44 11.97 -8.01 -18.12
N LEU A 45 11.08 -7.03 -17.91
CA LEU A 45 9.72 -7.26 -17.43
C LEU A 45 8.88 -8.09 -18.41
N ASP A 46 8.97 -7.80 -19.68
CA ASP A 46 8.21 -8.52 -20.73
C ASP A 46 8.59 -10.01 -20.77
N ALA A 47 9.89 -10.30 -20.70
CA ALA A 47 10.39 -11.67 -20.62
C ALA A 47 9.92 -12.39 -19.37
N LYS A 48 9.99 -11.72 -18.20
CA LYS A 48 9.50 -12.26 -16.92
C LYS A 48 8.01 -12.56 -16.96
N MET A 49 7.19 -11.66 -17.52
CA MET A 49 5.75 -11.87 -17.60
C MET A 49 5.36 -12.98 -18.59
N ARG A 50 6.13 -13.16 -19.68
CA ARG A 50 5.91 -14.24 -20.64
C ARG A 50 6.30 -15.61 -20.12
N SER A 51 7.30 -15.69 -19.24
CA SER A 51 7.74 -16.95 -18.63
C SER A 51 6.78 -17.51 -17.58
N LEU A 52 5.78 -16.72 -17.13
CA LEU A 52 4.77 -17.16 -16.18
C LEU A 52 3.80 -18.19 -16.80
N PRO A 53 3.25 -19.12 -16.00
CA PRO A 53 2.17 -20.02 -16.43
C PRO A 53 0.97 -19.27 -17.02
N LEU A 54 0.19 -19.92 -17.90
CA LEU A 54 -0.94 -19.28 -18.57
C LEU A 54 -2.05 -18.83 -17.62
N ASP A 55 -2.24 -19.55 -16.53
CA ASP A 55 -3.23 -19.31 -15.47
C ASP A 55 -2.77 -18.30 -14.41
N HIS A 56 -1.54 -17.78 -14.53
CA HIS A 56 -0.97 -16.88 -13.54
C HIS A 56 -1.74 -15.54 -13.47
N PRO A 57 -2.16 -15.07 -12.27
CA PRO A 57 -3.02 -13.88 -12.12
C PRO A 57 -2.42 -12.57 -12.63
N ALA A 58 -1.09 -12.49 -12.76
CA ALA A 58 -0.42 -11.32 -13.32
C ALA A 58 -0.60 -11.20 -14.85
N ARG A 59 -0.87 -12.29 -15.57
CA ARG A 59 -0.89 -12.28 -17.05
C ARG A 59 -2.05 -11.49 -17.63
N ALA A 60 -3.24 -11.67 -17.11
CA ALA A 60 -4.44 -10.99 -17.60
C ALA A 60 -4.31 -9.45 -17.52
N PRO A 61 -4.01 -8.84 -16.36
CA PRO A 61 -3.85 -7.40 -16.27
C PRO A 61 -2.62 -6.89 -17.04
N TYR A 62 -1.56 -7.69 -17.17
CA TYR A 62 -0.43 -7.33 -18.02
C TYR A 62 -0.80 -7.33 -19.49
N GLY A 63 -1.58 -8.32 -19.94
CA GLY A 63 -2.10 -8.39 -21.32
C GLY A 63 -2.94 -7.16 -21.67
N ILE A 64 -3.82 -6.71 -20.76
CA ILE A 64 -4.61 -5.48 -20.96
C ILE A 64 -3.69 -4.26 -21.07
N PHE A 65 -2.65 -4.17 -20.22
CA PHE A 65 -1.66 -3.10 -20.33
C PHE A 65 -0.94 -3.09 -21.69
N LYS A 66 -0.59 -4.26 -22.21
CA LYS A 66 0.12 -4.41 -23.50
C LYS A 66 -0.75 -4.05 -24.71
N GLN A 67 -2.07 -4.02 -24.57
CA GLN A 67 -2.98 -3.56 -25.64
C GLN A 67 -2.87 -2.05 -25.90
N ALA A 68 -2.34 -1.28 -24.94
CA ALA A 68 -2.05 0.13 -25.17
C ALA A 68 -0.96 0.29 -26.24
N ALA A 69 -1.06 1.36 -27.01
CA ALA A 69 -0.06 1.67 -28.03
C ALA A 69 1.34 1.80 -27.40
N SER A 70 2.35 1.27 -28.06
CA SER A 70 3.72 1.17 -27.52
C SER A 70 4.34 2.52 -27.14
N ASN A 71 3.96 3.58 -27.84
CA ASN A 71 4.40 4.95 -27.53
C ASN A 71 3.87 5.47 -26.19
N LEU A 72 2.79 4.88 -25.63
CA LEU A 72 2.22 5.26 -24.34
C LEU A 72 2.86 4.52 -23.15
N TRP A 73 3.56 3.42 -23.39
CA TRP A 73 4.12 2.61 -22.28
C TRP A 73 5.11 3.39 -21.43
N GLY A 74 5.99 4.19 -22.08
CA GLY A 74 6.94 5.04 -21.37
C GLY A 74 6.25 5.99 -20.39
N ASN A 75 5.19 6.64 -20.82
CA ASN A 75 4.41 7.55 -19.97
C ASN A 75 3.72 6.80 -18.82
N MET A 76 3.25 5.57 -19.06
CA MET A 76 2.64 4.75 -18.01
C MET A 76 3.67 4.31 -16.95
N PHE A 77 4.89 3.95 -17.38
CA PHE A 77 5.98 3.62 -16.45
C PHE A 77 6.42 4.84 -15.65
N ILE A 78 6.60 5.99 -16.29
CA ILE A 78 6.97 7.25 -15.61
C ILE A 78 5.88 7.65 -14.62
N GLY A 79 4.61 7.63 -15.02
CA GLY A 79 3.50 7.99 -14.16
C GLY A 79 3.33 7.04 -12.95
N LEU A 80 3.63 5.76 -13.11
CA LEU A 80 3.63 4.82 -12.01
C LEU A 80 4.86 5.03 -11.10
N GLY A 81 6.03 5.23 -11.68
CA GLY A 81 7.27 5.52 -10.96
C GLY A 81 7.17 6.78 -10.12
N SER A 82 6.55 7.84 -10.65
CA SER A 82 6.31 9.08 -9.92
C SER A 82 5.44 8.87 -8.67
N ARG A 83 4.38 8.05 -8.78
CA ARG A 83 3.50 7.73 -7.65
C ARG A 83 4.18 6.87 -6.58
N LEU A 84 5.11 6.02 -6.99
CA LEU A 84 5.86 5.13 -6.09
C LEU A 84 7.21 5.70 -5.68
N ASN A 85 7.50 6.97 -6.02
CA ASN A 85 8.80 7.61 -5.74
C ASN A 85 9.14 7.64 -4.24
N VAL A 86 8.15 7.64 -3.36
CA VAL A 86 8.35 7.55 -1.90
C VAL A 86 9.20 6.34 -1.50
N PHE A 87 9.12 5.24 -2.26
CA PHE A 87 9.93 4.03 -2.05
C PHE A 87 11.39 4.15 -2.50
N GLN A 88 11.82 5.32 -3.02
CA GLN A 88 13.23 5.63 -3.19
C GLN A 88 13.93 5.82 -1.84
N ASN A 89 13.19 6.28 -0.82
CA ASN A 89 13.71 6.47 0.52
C ASN A 89 13.97 5.10 1.20
N LYS A 90 15.20 4.89 1.67
CA LYS A 90 15.61 3.64 2.35
C LYS A 90 14.84 3.37 3.64
N LEU A 91 14.47 4.41 4.39
CA LEU A 91 13.67 4.27 5.61
C LEU A 91 12.26 3.79 5.27
N VAL A 92 11.63 4.35 4.24
CA VAL A 92 10.32 3.92 3.77
C VAL A 92 10.37 2.46 3.31
N LYS A 93 11.39 2.07 2.53
CA LYS A 93 11.60 0.66 2.16
C LYS A 93 11.68 -0.24 3.40
N LYS A 94 12.40 0.18 4.42
CA LYS A 94 12.57 -0.58 5.66
C LYS A 94 11.24 -0.72 6.42
N ILE A 95 10.54 0.36 6.72
CA ILE A 95 9.30 0.32 7.53
C ILE A 95 8.14 -0.40 6.82
N THR A 96 8.14 -0.45 5.49
CA THR A 96 7.10 -1.15 4.70
C THR A 96 7.47 -2.59 4.35
N SER A 97 8.61 -3.10 4.82
CA SER A 97 9.09 -4.45 4.48
C SER A 97 8.69 -5.55 5.47
N TYR A 98 8.10 -5.21 6.60
CA TYR A 98 7.64 -6.18 7.60
C TYR A 98 6.40 -5.69 8.34
N HIS A 99 5.73 -6.63 9.03
CA HIS A 99 4.54 -6.38 9.82
C HIS A 99 4.91 -6.23 11.29
N GLU A 100 4.78 -5.02 11.85
CA GLU A 100 4.96 -4.75 13.27
C GLU A 100 3.64 -4.33 13.95
N ILE A 101 2.66 -3.87 13.16
CA ILE A 101 1.40 -3.33 13.66
C ILE A 101 0.28 -4.32 13.36
N ASP A 102 -0.40 -4.81 14.40
CA ASP A 102 -1.63 -5.59 14.22
C ASP A 102 -2.81 -4.67 13.98
N LEU A 103 -3.23 -4.53 12.71
CA LEU A 103 -4.33 -3.67 12.31
C LEU A 103 -5.71 -4.17 12.78
N GLU A 104 -5.82 -5.40 13.24
CA GLU A 104 -7.06 -5.96 13.79
C GLU A 104 -7.17 -5.72 15.31
N LEU A 105 -6.09 -5.30 15.95
CA LEU A 105 -6.04 -5.13 17.40
C LEU A 105 -7.17 -4.26 17.99
N PRO A 106 -7.57 -3.13 17.34
CA PRO A 106 -8.67 -2.31 17.86
C PRO A 106 -10.01 -3.03 17.89
N GLY A 107 -10.19 -4.07 17.07
CA GLY A 107 -11.37 -4.93 17.10
C GLY A 107 -11.32 -6.01 18.17
N LYS A 108 -10.13 -6.37 18.64
CA LYS A 108 -9.92 -7.46 19.62
C LYS A 108 -9.89 -6.95 21.05
N GLN A 109 -9.32 -5.77 21.27
CA GLN A 109 -9.15 -5.18 22.60
C GLN A 109 -9.02 -3.66 22.54
N PRO A 110 -9.34 -2.94 23.64
CA PRO A 110 -9.10 -1.50 23.70
C PRO A 110 -7.61 -1.18 23.47
N CYS A 111 -7.32 -0.38 22.46
CA CYS A 111 -5.96 0.06 22.14
C CYS A 111 -5.98 1.49 21.60
N ALA A 112 -4.81 2.12 21.49
CA ALA A 112 -4.66 3.42 20.89
C ALA A 112 -3.43 3.42 19.96
N TYR A 113 -3.61 3.87 18.72
CA TYR A 113 -2.52 4.14 17.80
C TYR A 113 -2.23 5.64 17.76
N PHE A 114 -0.98 6.00 17.95
CA PHE A 114 -0.49 7.38 17.83
C PHE A 114 0.26 7.49 16.50
N CYS A 115 -0.38 8.09 15.51
CA CYS A 115 0.21 8.31 14.19
C CYS A 115 0.68 9.76 14.10
N ILE A 116 2.00 9.96 14.07
CA ILE A 116 2.61 11.28 13.99
C ILE A 116 3.00 11.53 12.52
N ILE A 117 2.39 12.54 11.92
CA ILE A 117 2.57 12.92 10.52
C ILE A 117 3.19 14.32 10.48
N SER A 118 4.21 14.51 9.65
CA SER A 118 4.84 15.82 9.46
C SER A 118 3.97 16.71 8.56
N ASP A 119 3.63 17.90 9.04
CA ASP A 119 2.96 18.93 8.23
C ASP A 119 3.90 19.59 7.19
N GLN A 120 5.21 19.45 7.38
CA GLN A 120 6.21 20.12 6.52
C GLN A 120 6.62 19.27 5.33
N ASP A 121 6.45 17.96 5.40
CA ASP A 121 6.84 17.01 4.36
C ASP A 121 5.65 16.18 3.88
N SER A 122 5.04 16.62 2.78
CA SER A 122 3.93 15.91 2.15
C SER A 122 4.36 14.63 1.43
N SER A 123 5.66 14.35 1.30
CA SER A 123 6.15 13.16 0.59
C SER A 123 5.70 11.84 1.23
N LEU A 124 5.37 11.87 2.53
CA LEU A 124 4.94 10.71 3.31
C LEU A 124 3.42 10.62 3.52
N GLU A 125 2.62 11.58 3.03
CA GLU A 125 1.14 11.55 3.12
C GLU A 125 0.55 10.26 2.53
N PHE A 126 1.17 9.75 1.47
CA PHE A 126 0.77 8.48 0.87
C PHE A 126 0.81 7.32 1.87
N LEU A 127 1.84 7.25 2.73
CA LEU A 127 1.96 6.18 3.73
C LEU A 127 0.87 6.27 4.80
N SER A 128 0.54 7.48 5.23
CA SER A 128 -0.54 7.72 6.19
C SER A 128 -1.89 7.32 5.60
N SER A 129 -2.18 7.74 4.37
CA SER A 129 -3.39 7.36 3.65
C SER A 129 -3.48 5.84 3.47
N LEU A 130 -2.37 5.19 3.12
CA LEU A 130 -2.29 3.74 2.99
C LEU A 130 -2.56 3.04 4.32
N PHE A 131 -1.93 3.50 5.42
CA PHE A 131 -2.13 2.95 6.76
C PHE A 131 -3.60 3.00 7.16
N PHE A 132 -4.25 4.16 7.06
CA PHE A 132 -5.67 4.29 7.42
C PHE A 132 -6.59 3.47 6.51
N SER A 133 -6.32 3.42 5.22
CA SER A 133 -7.08 2.60 4.28
C SER A 133 -7.03 1.11 4.66
N LEU A 134 -5.82 0.60 4.95
CA LEU A 134 -5.63 -0.79 5.38
C LEU A 134 -6.22 -1.05 6.77
N LEU A 135 -6.12 -0.10 7.70
CA LEU A 135 -6.73 -0.20 9.02
C LEU A 135 -8.25 -0.36 8.91
N PHE A 136 -8.91 0.49 8.11
CA PHE A 136 -10.35 0.42 7.89
C PHE A 136 -10.77 -0.87 7.20
N GLU A 137 -10.04 -1.30 6.17
CA GLU A 137 -10.29 -2.57 5.48
C GLU A 137 -10.22 -3.74 6.46
N LYS A 138 -9.13 -3.85 7.23
CA LYS A 138 -8.93 -4.93 8.19
C LYS A 138 -9.96 -4.94 9.33
N LEU A 139 -10.31 -3.78 9.86
CA LEU A 139 -11.34 -3.67 10.88
C LEU A 139 -12.74 -4.02 10.33
N SER A 140 -13.03 -3.64 9.09
CA SER A 140 -14.29 -4.00 8.43
C SER A 140 -14.41 -5.50 8.22
N ASP A 141 -13.34 -6.14 7.74
CA ASP A 141 -13.29 -7.60 7.56
C ASP A 141 -13.46 -8.32 8.90
N TYR A 142 -12.76 -7.85 9.93
CA TYR A 142 -12.86 -8.41 11.29
C TYR A 142 -14.29 -8.29 11.84
N ALA A 143 -14.91 -7.12 11.70
CA ALA A 143 -16.28 -6.87 12.18
C ALA A 143 -17.30 -7.74 11.45
N LEU A 144 -17.17 -7.94 10.14
CA LEU A 144 -18.04 -8.81 9.35
C LEU A 144 -17.91 -10.28 9.76
N MET A 145 -16.69 -10.75 10.02
CA MET A 145 -16.45 -12.13 10.44
C MET A 145 -16.97 -12.43 11.84
N ASN A 146 -16.95 -11.44 12.74
CA ASN A 146 -17.36 -11.61 14.14
C ASN A 146 -18.80 -11.11 14.42
N VAL A 147 -19.52 -10.65 13.38
CA VAL A 147 -20.89 -10.09 13.50
C VAL A 147 -20.97 -8.97 14.56
N ASP A 148 -19.91 -8.16 14.68
CA ASP A 148 -19.84 -7.10 15.67
C ASP A 148 -20.44 -5.79 15.14
N VAL A 149 -21.72 -5.60 15.40
CA VAL A 149 -22.48 -4.40 15.01
C VAL A 149 -21.92 -3.12 15.66
N CYS A 150 -21.34 -3.22 16.83
CA CYS A 150 -20.78 -2.07 17.55
C CYS A 150 -19.51 -1.57 16.86
N LEU A 151 -18.65 -2.50 16.44
CA LEU A 151 -17.44 -2.21 15.69
C LEU A 151 -17.76 -1.64 14.28
N LEU A 152 -18.77 -2.18 13.60
CA LEU A 152 -19.23 -1.62 12.31
C LEU A 152 -19.71 -0.18 12.45
N LYS A 153 -20.44 0.16 13.51
CA LYS A 153 -20.86 1.54 13.79
C LYS A 153 -19.66 2.45 14.05
N LEU A 154 -18.66 1.97 14.80
CA LEU A 154 -17.42 2.71 15.06
C LEU A 154 -16.67 2.99 13.76
N ILE A 155 -16.51 1.99 12.91
CA ILE A 155 -15.87 2.12 11.59
C ILE A 155 -16.64 3.13 10.73
N TRP A 156 -17.98 3.05 10.70
CA TRP A 156 -18.82 3.99 9.97
C TRP A 156 -18.68 5.44 10.48
N CYS A 157 -18.62 5.64 11.81
CA CYS A 157 -18.36 6.95 12.41
C CYS A 157 -16.97 7.49 12.04
N LEU A 158 -15.93 6.64 12.07
CA LEU A 158 -14.57 7.02 11.71
C LEU A 158 -14.47 7.40 10.22
N MET A 159 -15.09 6.63 9.33
CA MET A 159 -15.14 6.94 7.89
C MET A 159 -15.84 8.28 7.63
N ASN A 160 -17.00 8.53 8.25
CA ASN A 160 -17.69 9.79 8.09
C ASN A 160 -16.95 10.98 8.72
N SER A 161 -16.22 10.78 9.80
CA SER A 161 -15.36 11.80 10.39
C SER A 161 -14.15 12.12 9.52
N ALA A 162 -13.56 11.14 8.84
CA ALA A 162 -12.46 11.33 7.92
C ALA A 162 -12.90 12.07 6.63
N ILE A 163 -14.14 11.90 6.21
CA ILE A 163 -14.74 12.61 5.07
C ILE A 163 -15.15 14.03 5.46
N SER A 164 -15.57 14.26 6.70
CA SER A 164 -15.83 15.61 7.22
C SER A 164 -14.53 16.17 7.78
N GLU A 165 -14.08 17.33 7.28
CA GLU A 165 -12.86 18.07 7.71
C GLU A 165 -12.69 18.27 9.25
N LYS A 166 -13.55 17.69 10.05
CA LYS A 166 -13.55 17.72 11.53
C LYS A 166 -12.59 16.72 12.17
N PHE A 167 -11.95 15.82 11.42
CA PHE A 167 -10.88 14.95 11.94
C PHE A 167 -9.56 15.71 12.16
N LEU A 168 -9.48 16.94 11.72
CA LEU A 168 -8.41 17.91 12.01
C LEU A 168 -8.58 18.55 13.41
N ILE A 169 -8.68 17.73 14.46
CA ILE A 169 -8.89 18.26 15.81
C ILE A 169 -7.60 18.78 16.44
N SER A 170 -6.49 18.82 15.77
CA SER A 170 -5.26 19.24 16.46
C SER A 170 -4.63 20.53 15.98
N LYS A 171 -5.04 21.11 14.87
CA LYS A 171 -4.41 22.38 14.39
C LYS A 171 -4.56 23.58 15.31
N ARG A 172 -5.44 23.53 16.31
CA ARG A 172 -5.70 24.68 17.20
C ARG A 172 -5.09 24.62 18.60
N LEU A 173 -4.57 23.50 19.05
CA LEU A 173 -4.12 23.35 20.44
C LEU A 173 -2.61 23.46 20.67
N TYR A 174 -1.78 23.26 19.65
CA TYR A 174 -0.33 23.40 19.80
C TYR A 174 0.30 24.06 18.57
N PRO A 175 0.46 25.40 18.58
CA PRO A 175 1.07 26.12 17.46
C PRO A 175 2.58 25.90 17.28
N LEU A 176 3.25 25.12 18.14
CA LEU A 176 4.71 24.93 18.12
C LEU A 176 5.19 23.58 17.58
N TYR A 177 4.27 22.59 17.43
CA TYR A 177 4.58 21.30 16.82
C TYR A 177 3.41 20.88 15.94
N ALA A 178 3.50 21.19 14.65
CA ALA A 178 2.50 20.76 13.67
C ALA A 178 2.63 19.25 13.40
N GLN A 179 2.15 18.44 14.33
CA GLN A 179 2.04 16.99 14.22
C GLN A 179 0.58 16.61 14.40
N GLU A 180 0.02 15.91 13.41
CA GLU A 180 -1.32 15.35 13.52
C GLU A 180 -1.25 14.04 14.30
N VAL A 181 -1.95 13.98 15.43
CA VAL A 181 -2.05 12.78 16.25
C VAL A 181 -3.44 12.19 16.10
N PHE A 182 -3.54 10.99 15.53
CA PHE A 182 -4.79 10.26 15.43
C PHE A 182 -4.87 9.24 16.57
N ILE A 183 -5.95 9.28 17.31
CA ILE A 183 -6.24 8.33 18.38
C ILE A 183 -7.42 7.48 17.96
N VAL A 184 -7.21 6.17 17.83
CA VAL A 184 -8.28 5.18 17.66
C VAL A 184 -8.55 4.57 19.03
N LYS A 185 -9.77 4.76 19.54
CA LYS A 185 -10.18 4.30 20.86
C LYS A 185 -11.12 3.12 20.76
#